data_98435d2a94f894cca2e03f53ac1bd6c6
#
_entry.id   98435d2a94f894cca2e03f53ac1bd6c6
#
_cell.length_a   1.000
_cell.length_b   1.000
_cell.length_c   1.000
_cell.angle_alpha   90.00
_cell.angle_beta   90.00
_cell.angle_gamma   90.00
#
_symmetry.space_group_name_H-M   'P 1'
#
loop_
_entity.id
_entity.type
_entity.pdbx_description
1 polymer ?
#
loop_
_entity_poly.entity_id
_entity_poly.type
_entity_poly.pdbx_seq_one_letter_code
_entity_poly.pdbx_strand_id
1 'polypeptide(L)'
;EIVHYMCRESLIRHLDGALNSRAGYERLGVPQTELFGPRDLAKPDGRMELMAESGPAPIPIRDLRLLVCRGEFGVEHDLQVDEKGRETKAYSWKLPESIRANAERIDRTLADIKICDPAIGSGAFPVGMLHEIVRARETLTTYLPEDPERTAYHFKRHAIQESIYGVDIDCGAVDIAKLRLWLSLVVDEDDFLSIKPLPNLDYKIVCGNSLLGLPGGVLLD
;
A
#
# COMPACT_ATOMS: atom_id res chain seq x y z
N GLU A 1 -12.63 9.98 -11.98
CA GLU A 1 -12.17 10.91 -10.92
C GLU A 1 -12.62 10.48 -9.52
N ILE A 2 -13.95 10.19 -9.29
CA ILE A 2 -14.46 9.82 -7.95
C ILE A 2 -13.77 8.57 -7.40
N VAL A 3 -13.67 7.50 -8.19
CA VAL A 3 -13.05 6.23 -7.78
C VAL A 3 -11.58 6.45 -7.38
N HIS A 4 -10.81 7.19 -8.18
CA HIS A 4 -9.41 7.51 -7.85
C HIS A 4 -9.28 8.30 -6.55
N TYR A 5 -10.17 9.28 -6.32
CA TYR A 5 -10.18 10.01 -5.07
C TYR A 5 -10.46 9.10 -3.86
N MET A 6 -11.47 8.22 -3.97
CA MET A 6 -11.80 7.25 -2.91
C MET A 6 -10.63 6.31 -2.63
N CYS A 7 -9.98 5.78 -3.68
CA CYS A 7 -8.83 4.88 -3.54
C CYS A 7 -7.67 5.56 -2.83
N ARG A 8 -7.31 6.79 -3.25
CA ARG A 8 -6.22 7.56 -2.64
C ARG A 8 -6.48 7.89 -1.17
N GLU A 9 -7.67 8.40 -0.84
CA GLU A 9 -8.01 8.72 0.56
C GLU A 9 -8.03 7.46 1.43
N SER A 10 -8.55 6.33 0.93
CA SER A 10 -8.54 5.05 1.64
C SER A 10 -7.11 4.57 1.89
N LEU A 11 -6.25 4.65 0.88
CA LEU A 11 -4.86 4.23 0.98
C LEU A 11 -4.07 5.11 1.97
N ILE A 12 -4.23 6.44 1.90
CA ILE A 12 -3.58 7.39 2.82
C ILE A 12 -3.99 7.11 4.27
N ARG A 13 -5.28 6.89 4.52
CA ARG A 13 -5.79 6.59 5.87
C ARG A 13 -5.30 5.24 6.39
N HIS A 14 -5.24 4.23 5.51
CA HIS A 14 -4.69 2.94 5.87
C HIS A 14 -3.20 3.05 6.25
N LEU A 15 -2.40 3.72 5.44
CA LEU A 15 -0.98 3.94 5.71
C LEU A 15 -0.75 4.72 7.02
N ASP A 16 -1.50 5.78 7.25
CA ASP A 16 -1.43 6.55 8.49
C ASP A 16 -1.74 5.68 9.72
N GLY A 17 -2.84 4.90 9.65
CA GLY A 17 -3.20 3.97 10.74
C GLY A 17 -2.20 2.84 10.95
N ALA A 18 -1.64 2.27 9.88
CA ALA A 18 -0.72 1.17 9.97
C ALA A 18 0.70 1.59 10.41
N LEU A 19 1.15 2.75 9.95
CA LEU A 19 2.52 3.22 10.19
C LEU A 19 2.68 4.05 11.46
N ASN A 20 1.62 4.76 11.88
CA ASN A 20 1.68 5.72 12.98
C ASN A 20 0.93 5.27 14.24
N SER A 21 0.24 4.12 14.23
CA SER A 21 -0.41 3.57 15.43
C SER A 21 0.49 2.56 16.15
N ARG A 22 0.30 2.44 17.46
CA ARG A 22 0.98 1.43 18.27
C ARG A 22 0.78 0.00 17.72
N ALA A 23 -0.46 -0.34 17.38
CA ALA A 23 -0.80 -1.64 16.80
C ALA A 23 -0.17 -1.85 15.40
N GLY A 24 0.10 -0.78 14.66
CA GLY A 24 0.81 -0.80 13.40
C GLY A 24 2.29 -1.15 13.58
N TYR A 25 2.97 -0.55 14.55
CA TYR A 25 4.36 -0.87 14.88
C TYR A 25 4.54 -2.33 15.30
N GLU A 26 3.62 -2.85 16.13
CA GLU A 26 3.65 -4.26 16.56
C GLU A 26 3.51 -5.24 15.39
N ARG A 27 2.62 -4.96 14.41
CA ARG A 27 2.47 -5.79 13.21
C ARG A 27 3.69 -5.79 12.29
N LEU A 28 4.39 -4.67 12.22
CA LEU A 28 5.61 -4.54 11.41
C LEU A 28 6.83 -5.16 12.07
N GLY A 29 6.66 -5.78 13.25
CA GLY A 29 7.75 -6.45 13.98
C GLY A 29 8.80 -5.50 14.51
N VAL A 30 8.46 -4.21 14.70
CA VAL A 30 9.37 -3.25 15.32
C VAL A 30 9.55 -3.65 16.79
N PRO A 31 10.78 -3.88 17.27
CA PRO A 31 11.02 -4.30 18.65
C PRO A 31 10.41 -3.30 19.64
N GLN A 32 9.78 -3.80 20.70
CA GLN A 32 9.20 -2.93 21.74
C GLN A 32 10.22 -2.00 22.40
N THR A 33 11.49 -2.38 22.40
CA THR A 33 12.61 -1.55 22.86
C THR A 33 12.87 -0.34 22.00
N GLU A 34 12.51 -0.38 20.71
CA GLU A 34 12.59 0.77 19.79
C GLU A 34 11.35 1.66 19.86
N LEU A 35 10.20 1.07 20.26
CA LEU A 35 8.92 1.80 20.44
C LEU A 35 8.86 2.54 21.78
N PHE A 36 9.46 1.95 22.80
CA PHE A 36 9.47 2.49 24.16
C PHE A 36 10.91 2.37 24.62
N GLY A 37 11.63 3.47 24.73
CA GLY A 37 12.98 3.46 25.24
C GLY A 37 13.16 2.63 26.53
N PRO A 38 14.38 2.42 27.05
CA PRO A 38 14.60 1.59 28.21
C PRO A 38 13.64 2.02 29.31
N ARG A 39 12.75 1.08 29.74
CA ARG A 39 11.80 1.32 30.82
C ARG A 39 12.55 1.79 32.03
N ASP A 40 12.19 2.97 32.47
CA ASP A 40 12.59 3.67 33.68
C ASP A 40 13.33 2.84 34.72
N LEU A 41 14.59 3.13 34.80
CA LEU A 41 15.24 3.12 36.11
C LEU A 41 14.77 4.41 36.80
N ALA A 42 13.78 4.29 37.67
CA ALA A 42 13.30 5.38 38.48
C ALA A 42 14.50 6.05 39.15
N LYS A 43 14.73 7.31 38.82
CA LYS A 43 15.73 8.09 39.57
C LYS A 43 15.25 8.25 41.00
N PRO A 44 16.17 8.24 41.96
CA PRO A 44 15.82 8.27 43.42
C PRO A 44 15.13 9.55 43.89
N ASP A 45 14.93 10.56 43.02
CA ASP A 45 14.30 11.84 43.35
C ASP A 45 12.82 11.96 42.92
N GLY A 46 12.20 10.88 42.44
CA GLY A 46 10.77 10.83 42.17
C GLY A 46 10.29 11.75 41.02
N ARG A 47 11.18 12.35 40.22
CA ARG A 47 10.82 13.10 39.01
C ARG A 47 10.71 12.13 37.82
N MET A 48 9.48 11.97 37.35
CA MET A 48 9.17 11.33 36.08
C MET A 48 9.59 12.29 34.94
N GLU A 49 10.78 12.11 34.37
CA GLU A 49 11.03 12.61 33.03
C GLU A 49 10.18 11.78 32.08
N LEU A 50 9.22 12.42 31.41
CA LEU A 50 8.61 11.85 30.21
C LEU A 50 9.75 11.67 29.19
N MET A 51 10.36 10.47 29.19
CA MET A 51 11.28 10.08 28.15
C MET A 51 10.49 10.07 26.85
N ALA A 52 10.94 10.84 25.88
CA ALA A 52 10.42 10.84 24.54
C ALA A 52 10.34 9.39 24.06
N GLU A 53 9.16 8.97 23.63
CA GLU A 53 8.91 7.67 23.05
C GLU A 53 9.96 7.42 21.97
N SER A 54 10.89 6.50 22.18
CA SER A 54 12.01 6.20 21.28
C SER A 54 11.58 5.24 20.17
N GLY A 55 10.35 5.41 19.67
CA GLY A 55 9.86 4.75 18.47
C GLY A 55 10.34 5.48 17.21
N PRO A 56 10.26 4.85 16.04
CA PRO A 56 10.51 5.54 14.79
C PRO A 56 9.57 6.75 14.68
N ALA A 57 10.11 7.90 14.27
CA ALA A 57 9.34 9.14 14.16
C ALA A 57 8.08 8.93 13.30
N PRO A 58 6.92 9.44 13.73
CA PRO A 58 5.68 9.28 12.98
C PRO A 58 5.81 9.97 11.61
N ILE A 59 5.28 9.32 10.57
CA ILE A 59 5.28 9.85 9.22
C ILE A 59 4.09 10.81 9.08
N PRO A 60 4.31 12.12 8.80
CA PRO A 60 3.21 13.05 8.67
C PRO A 60 2.23 12.63 7.57
N ILE A 61 0.93 12.67 7.85
CA ILE A 61 -0.12 12.32 6.87
C ILE A 61 -0.04 13.15 5.58
N ARG A 62 0.44 14.42 5.68
CA ARG A 62 0.69 15.27 4.51
C ARG A 62 1.74 14.68 3.58
N ASP A 63 2.76 14.01 4.14
CA ASP A 63 3.86 13.42 3.39
C ASP A 63 3.41 12.10 2.74
N LEU A 64 2.59 11.29 3.43
CA LEU A 64 1.90 10.15 2.84
C LEU A 64 0.97 10.58 1.68
N ARG A 65 0.28 11.71 1.84
CA ARG A 65 -0.54 12.29 0.76
C ARG A 65 0.30 12.72 -0.44
N LEU A 66 1.48 13.27 -0.23
CA LEU A 66 2.41 13.60 -1.31
C LEU A 66 2.88 12.35 -2.06
N LEU A 67 3.22 11.27 -1.35
CA LEU A 67 3.58 9.99 -1.96
C LEU A 67 2.45 9.46 -2.85
N VAL A 68 1.24 9.34 -2.31
CA VAL A 68 0.11 8.73 -3.04
C VAL A 68 -0.39 9.61 -4.19
N CYS A 69 -0.43 10.93 -4.00
CA CYS A 69 -1.03 11.83 -5.00
C CYS A 69 -0.04 12.39 -6.03
N ARG A 70 1.25 12.44 -5.70
CA ARG A 70 2.28 13.11 -6.53
C ARG A 70 3.59 12.34 -6.63
N GLY A 71 3.65 11.10 -6.18
CA GLY A 71 4.89 10.30 -6.19
C GLY A 71 5.55 10.23 -7.57
N GLU A 72 4.77 10.07 -8.64
CA GLU A 72 5.25 10.00 -10.02
C GLU A 72 6.08 11.22 -10.44
N PHE A 73 5.63 12.42 -10.07
CA PHE A 73 6.37 13.65 -10.41
C PHE A 73 7.76 13.70 -9.80
N GLY A 74 7.95 13.04 -8.65
CA GLY A 74 9.26 12.92 -8.01
C GLY A 74 10.20 12.00 -8.78
N VAL A 75 9.70 10.87 -9.24
CA VAL A 75 10.48 9.91 -10.04
C VAL A 75 10.88 10.51 -11.38
N GLU A 76 9.95 11.14 -12.09
CA GLU A 76 10.24 11.85 -13.35
C GLU A 76 11.29 12.95 -13.16
N HIS A 77 11.20 13.68 -12.05
CA HIS A 77 12.17 14.71 -11.70
C HIS A 77 13.57 14.12 -11.46
N ASP A 78 13.66 13.08 -10.63
CA ASP A 78 14.93 12.46 -10.28
C ASP A 78 15.60 11.86 -11.54
N LEU A 79 14.86 11.22 -12.43
CA LEU A 79 15.36 10.74 -13.72
C LEU A 79 15.86 11.90 -14.63
N GLN A 80 15.14 13.02 -14.67
CA GLN A 80 15.58 14.19 -15.46
C GLN A 80 16.83 14.86 -14.89
N VAL A 81 17.01 14.82 -13.56
CA VAL A 81 18.22 15.32 -12.89
C VAL A 81 19.42 14.45 -13.23
N ASP A 82 19.25 13.14 -13.22
CA ASP A 82 20.30 12.17 -13.56
C ASP A 82 20.73 12.31 -15.02
N GLU A 83 19.78 12.46 -15.96
CA GLU A 83 20.07 12.68 -17.38
C GLU A 83 20.82 14.00 -17.65
N LYS A 84 20.46 15.07 -16.95
CA LYS A 84 21.04 16.41 -17.18
C LYS A 84 22.26 16.72 -16.30
N GLY A 85 22.58 15.85 -15.36
CA GLY A 85 23.75 15.97 -14.46
C GLY A 85 23.72 17.19 -13.54
N ARG A 86 22.57 17.86 -13.39
CA ARG A 86 22.40 19.01 -12.47
C ARG A 86 20.95 19.30 -12.14
N GLU A 87 20.68 19.59 -10.88
CA GLU A 87 19.43 20.20 -10.45
C GLU A 87 19.28 21.61 -11.02
N THR A 88 18.12 21.92 -11.59
CA THR A 88 17.76 23.30 -11.91
C THR A 88 16.81 23.82 -10.83
N LYS A 89 16.92 25.12 -10.46
CA LYS A 89 16.05 25.75 -9.45
C LYS A 89 14.54 25.65 -9.74
N ALA A 90 14.15 25.34 -10.97
CA ALA A 90 12.77 25.17 -11.39
C ALA A 90 12.20 23.78 -11.04
N TYR A 91 13.05 22.81 -10.68
CA TYR A 91 12.66 21.41 -10.42
C TYR A 91 13.31 20.93 -9.12
N SER A 92 12.88 21.48 -7.98
CA SER A 92 13.40 21.10 -6.66
C SER A 92 12.44 20.20 -5.87
N TRP A 93 11.52 19.51 -6.55
CA TRP A 93 10.57 18.68 -5.84
C TRP A 93 11.16 17.28 -5.59
N LYS A 94 11.35 16.96 -4.33
CA LYS A 94 11.77 15.62 -3.86
C LYS A 94 10.72 15.10 -2.89
N LEU A 95 10.56 13.78 -2.85
CA LEU A 95 9.77 13.17 -1.79
C LEU A 95 10.34 13.56 -0.42
N PRO A 96 9.47 13.84 0.57
CA PRO A 96 9.91 14.18 1.92
C PRO A 96 10.86 13.15 2.51
N GLU A 97 11.81 13.60 3.33
CA GLU A 97 12.76 12.72 4.01
C GLU A 97 12.06 11.65 4.85
N SER A 98 10.93 12.00 5.48
CA SER A 98 10.09 11.06 6.24
C SER A 98 9.64 9.86 5.40
N ILE A 99 9.37 10.04 4.12
CA ILE A 99 9.01 8.96 3.18
C ILE A 99 10.24 8.18 2.76
N ARG A 100 11.32 8.86 2.35
CA ARG A 100 12.55 8.23 1.88
C ARG A 100 13.21 7.36 2.96
N ALA A 101 13.32 7.88 4.17
CA ALA A 101 13.87 7.15 5.32
C ALA A 101 13.01 5.95 5.77
N ASN A 102 11.73 5.92 5.44
CA ASN A 102 10.80 4.85 5.78
C ASN A 102 10.30 4.06 4.55
N ALA A 103 10.99 4.14 3.41
CA ALA A 103 10.54 3.56 2.15
C ALA A 103 10.24 2.05 2.28
N GLU A 104 11.11 1.29 2.95
CA GLU A 104 10.93 -0.15 3.16
C GLU A 104 9.69 -0.47 4.03
N ARG A 105 9.47 0.31 5.11
CA ARG A 105 8.30 0.13 5.97
C ARG A 105 7.00 0.41 5.23
N ILE A 106 6.98 1.47 4.43
CA ILE A 106 5.82 1.87 3.63
C ILE A 106 5.55 0.82 2.55
N ASP A 107 6.59 0.36 1.83
CA ASP A 107 6.46 -0.67 0.80
C ASP A 107 5.92 -1.99 1.36
N ARG A 108 6.43 -2.42 2.51
CA ARG A 108 5.93 -3.62 3.21
C ARG A 108 4.45 -3.46 3.61
N THR A 109 4.07 -2.31 4.14
CA THR A 109 2.67 -2.02 4.49
C THR A 109 1.76 -2.05 3.26
N LEU A 110 2.24 -1.55 2.12
CA LEU A 110 1.52 -1.61 0.84
C LEU A 110 1.43 -3.05 0.28
N ALA A 111 2.45 -3.87 0.50
CA ALA A 111 2.45 -5.27 0.11
C ALA A 111 1.43 -6.09 0.92
N ASP A 112 1.35 -5.84 2.22
CA ASP A 112 0.52 -6.61 3.15
C ASP A 112 -0.94 -6.12 3.24
N ILE A 113 -1.30 -5.04 2.54
CA ILE A 113 -2.65 -4.47 2.59
C ILE A 113 -3.71 -5.48 2.16
N LYS A 114 -4.82 -5.52 2.89
CA LYS A 114 -6.01 -6.31 2.52
C LYS A 114 -7.17 -5.37 2.22
N ILE A 115 -7.77 -5.56 1.06
CA ILE A 115 -8.86 -4.76 0.52
C ILE A 115 -10.03 -5.67 0.30
N CYS A 116 -11.16 -5.35 0.90
CA CYS A 116 -12.41 -6.07 0.68
C CYS A 116 -13.48 -5.09 0.21
N ASP A 117 -14.03 -5.36 -0.98
CA ASP A 117 -15.16 -4.62 -1.53
C ASP A 117 -16.41 -5.48 -1.40
N PRO A 118 -17.35 -5.16 -0.48
CA PRO A 118 -18.54 -5.97 -0.23
C PRO A 118 -19.64 -5.81 -1.30
N ALA A 119 -19.44 -4.92 -2.28
CA ALA A 119 -20.33 -4.68 -3.41
C ALA A 119 -19.48 -4.35 -4.64
N ILE A 120 -18.62 -5.31 -5.04
CA ILE A 120 -17.54 -5.09 -6.00
C ILE A 120 -18.02 -4.63 -7.38
N GLY A 121 -19.27 -4.96 -7.77
CA GLY A 121 -19.78 -4.69 -9.10
C GLY A 121 -18.85 -5.21 -10.18
N SER A 122 -18.58 -4.40 -11.19
CA SER A 122 -17.64 -4.72 -12.26
C SER A 122 -16.17 -4.48 -11.89
N GLY A 123 -15.82 -4.26 -10.61
CA GLY A 123 -14.44 -4.15 -10.14
C GLY A 123 -13.77 -2.77 -10.30
N ALA A 124 -14.54 -1.70 -10.40
CA ALA A 124 -13.98 -0.36 -10.60
C ALA A 124 -13.10 0.09 -9.40
N PHE A 125 -13.56 -0.11 -8.17
CA PHE A 125 -12.81 0.26 -6.97
C PHE A 125 -11.57 -0.63 -6.75
N PRO A 126 -11.64 -1.97 -6.80
CA PRO A 126 -10.47 -2.82 -6.67
C PRO A 126 -9.38 -2.56 -7.73
N VAL A 127 -9.77 -2.32 -8.99
CA VAL A 127 -8.82 -1.97 -10.05
C VAL A 127 -8.19 -0.61 -9.77
N GLY A 128 -8.97 0.37 -9.31
CA GLY A 128 -8.45 1.66 -8.88
C GLY A 128 -7.46 1.55 -7.72
N MET A 129 -7.77 0.74 -6.71
CA MET A 129 -6.86 0.47 -5.59
C MET A 129 -5.59 -0.23 -6.04
N LEU A 130 -5.71 -1.22 -6.94
CA LEU A 130 -4.57 -1.90 -7.54
C LEU A 130 -3.59 -0.90 -8.18
N HIS A 131 -4.10 0.01 -9.00
CA HIS A 131 -3.27 1.03 -9.66
C HIS A 131 -2.58 1.96 -8.64
N GLU A 132 -3.29 2.45 -7.63
CA GLU A 132 -2.69 3.35 -6.64
C GLU A 132 -1.63 2.65 -5.77
N ILE A 133 -1.82 1.37 -5.42
CA ILE A 133 -0.82 0.57 -4.69
C ILE A 133 0.43 0.37 -5.54
N VAL A 134 0.26 -0.09 -6.78
CA VAL A 134 1.38 -0.36 -7.69
C VAL A 134 2.19 0.90 -7.91
N ARG A 135 1.54 2.00 -8.23
CA ARG A 135 2.16 3.30 -8.47
C ARG A 135 2.94 3.82 -7.25
N ALA A 136 2.39 3.67 -6.04
CA ALA A 136 3.10 4.02 -4.82
C ALA A 136 4.34 3.14 -4.59
N ARG A 137 4.26 1.83 -4.88
CA ARG A 137 5.37 0.89 -4.76
C ARG A 137 6.45 1.14 -5.83
N GLU A 138 6.08 1.45 -7.06
CA GLU A 138 7.02 1.86 -8.11
C GLU A 138 7.78 3.14 -7.71
N THR A 139 7.07 4.14 -7.19
CA THR A 139 7.69 5.36 -6.68
C THR A 139 8.72 5.07 -5.57
N LEU A 140 8.43 4.14 -4.66
CA LEU A 140 9.32 3.76 -3.57
C LEU A 140 10.53 2.95 -4.06
N THR A 141 10.44 2.29 -5.20
CA THR A 141 11.53 1.47 -5.77
C THR A 141 12.81 2.27 -5.96
N THR A 142 12.71 3.56 -6.30
CA THR A 142 13.86 4.47 -6.44
C THR A 142 14.68 4.61 -5.14
N TYR A 143 14.07 4.39 -3.98
CA TYR A 143 14.69 4.56 -2.66
C TYR A 143 15.01 3.22 -1.98
N LEU A 144 14.85 2.12 -2.67
CA LEU A 144 15.08 0.76 -2.17
C LEU A 144 16.21 0.08 -2.95
N PRO A 145 16.84 -0.97 -2.39
CA PRO A 145 17.83 -1.75 -3.12
C PRO A 145 17.32 -2.27 -4.45
N GLU A 146 18.21 -2.32 -5.44
CA GLU A 146 17.89 -2.89 -6.75
C GLU A 146 17.42 -4.34 -6.61
N ASP A 147 16.26 -4.62 -7.18
CA ASP A 147 15.63 -5.93 -7.21
C ASP A 147 14.89 -6.08 -8.56
N PRO A 148 15.26 -7.04 -9.40
CA PRO A 148 14.64 -7.26 -10.70
C PRO A 148 13.15 -7.64 -10.62
N GLU A 149 12.67 -8.08 -9.45
CA GLU A 149 11.25 -8.37 -9.24
C GLU A 149 10.42 -7.13 -8.90
N ARG A 150 11.04 -5.97 -8.72
CA ARG A 150 10.32 -4.72 -8.43
C ARG A 150 9.77 -4.06 -9.70
N THR A 151 8.86 -4.74 -10.37
CA THR A 151 8.19 -4.27 -11.60
C THR A 151 6.69 -4.10 -11.38
N ALA A 152 6.05 -3.28 -12.24
CA ALA A 152 4.59 -3.10 -12.23
C ALA A 152 3.85 -4.44 -12.31
N TYR A 153 4.31 -5.34 -13.18
CA TYR A 153 3.72 -6.67 -13.33
C TYR A 153 3.76 -7.48 -12.02
N HIS A 154 4.93 -7.56 -11.37
CA HIS A 154 5.08 -8.30 -10.11
C HIS A 154 4.24 -7.69 -8.99
N PHE A 155 4.20 -6.35 -8.88
CA PHE A 155 3.37 -5.68 -7.89
C PHE A 155 1.88 -5.90 -8.12
N LYS A 156 1.41 -5.83 -9.39
CA LYS A 156 0.01 -6.12 -9.73
C LYS A 156 -0.34 -7.56 -9.41
N ARG A 157 0.51 -8.50 -9.85
CA ARG A 157 0.30 -9.92 -9.59
C ARG A 157 0.20 -10.21 -8.09
N HIS A 158 1.13 -9.68 -7.30
CA HIS A 158 1.12 -9.82 -5.85
C HIS A 158 -0.16 -9.25 -5.23
N ALA A 159 -0.54 -8.02 -5.58
CA ALA A 159 -1.74 -7.38 -5.03
C ALA A 159 -3.03 -8.14 -5.40
N ILE A 160 -3.15 -8.65 -6.62
CA ILE A 160 -4.28 -9.49 -7.03
C ILE A 160 -4.30 -10.81 -6.27
N GLN A 161 -3.13 -11.44 -6.06
CA GLN A 161 -3.03 -12.71 -5.36
C GLN A 161 -3.23 -12.59 -3.86
N GLU A 162 -2.77 -11.50 -3.25
CA GLU A 162 -2.69 -11.43 -1.80
C GLU A 162 -3.63 -10.38 -1.18
N SER A 163 -3.94 -9.30 -1.91
CA SER A 163 -4.56 -8.13 -1.29
C SER A 163 -6.05 -7.96 -1.59
N ILE A 164 -6.52 -8.35 -2.77
CA ILE A 164 -7.85 -7.98 -3.26
C ILE A 164 -8.88 -9.07 -3.01
N TYR A 165 -9.99 -8.69 -2.39
CA TYR A 165 -11.17 -9.51 -2.11
C TYR A 165 -12.44 -8.75 -2.49
N GLY A 166 -13.47 -9.45 -2.95
CA GLY A 166 -14.71 -8.81 -3.30
C GLY A 166 -15.89 -9.75 -3.35
N VAL A 167 -17.08 -9.21 -3.11
CA VAL A 167 -18.33 -9.93 -3.16
C VAL A 167 -19.34 -9.11 -3.95
N ASP A 168 -20.15 -9.75 -4.77
CA ASP A 168 -21.33 -9.13 -5.38
C ASP A 168 -22.46 -10.13 -5.51
N ILE A 169 -23.69 -9.65 -5.47
CA ILE A 169 -24.88 -10.50 -5.67
C ILE A 169 -25.08 -10.85 -7.14
N ASP A 170 -24.56 -10.03 -8.05
CA ASP A 170 -24.58 -10.26 -9.50
C ASP A 170 -23.35 -11.04 -9.95
N CYS A 171 -23.54 -12.33 -10.27
CA CYS A 171 -22.47 -13.20 -10.74
C CYS A 171 -21.85 -12.70 -12.06
N GLY A 172 -22.61 -12.05 -12.94
CA GLY A 172 -22.09 -11.47 -14.18
C GLY A 172 -21.16 -10.29 -13.91
N ALA A 173 -21.46 -9.47 -12.90
CA ALA A 173 -20.58 -8.41 -12.46
C ALA A 173 -19.27 -8.96 -11.88
N VAL A 174 -19.34 -10.05 -11.08
CA VAL A 174 -18.16 -10.77 -10.55
C VAL A 174 -17.25 -11.26 -11.66
N ASP A 175 -17.79 -11.87 -12.73
CA ASP A 175 -17.01 -12.34 -13.86
C ASP A 175 -16.30 -11.17 -14.59
N ILE A 176 -16.99 -10.05 -14.76
CA ILE A 176 -16.40 -8.82 -15.33
C ILE A 176 -15.28 -8.29 -14.43
N ALA A 177 -15.45 -8.29 -13.10
CA ALA A 177 -14.44 -7.87 -12.16
C ALA A 177 -13.18 -8.74 -12.24
N LYS A 178 -13.31 -10.06 -12.28
CA LYS A 178 -12.21 -11.01 -12.48
C LYS A 178 -11.49 -10.73 -13.80
N LEU A 179 -12.22 -10.57 -14.89
CA LEU A 179 -11.67 -10.28 -16.20
C LEU A 179 -10.89 -8.97 -16.22
N ARG A 180 -11.38 -7.91 -15.58
CA ARG A 180 -10.66 -6.62 -15.49
C ARG A 180 -9.36 -6.73 -14.71
N LEU A 181 -9.36 -7.46 -13.59
CA LEU A 181 -8.13 -7.70 -12.81
C LEU A 181 -7.11 -8.48 -13.64
N TRP A 182 -7.51 -9.50 -14.39
CA TRP A 182 -6.62 -10.24 -15.30
C TRP A 182 -6.09 -9.38 -16.44
N LEU A 183 -6.96 -8.59 -17.09
CA LEU A 183 -6.54 -7.69 -18.16
C LEU A 183 -5.53 -6.64 -17.67
N SER A 184 -5.67 -6.17 -16.42
CA SER A 184 -4.70 -5.22 -15.85
C SER A 184 -3.30 -5.81 -15.67
N LEU A 185 -3.15 -7.15 -15.58
CA LEU A 185 -1.86 -7.82 -15.56
C LEU A 185 -1.23 -7.89 -16.95
N VAL A 186 -2.05 -8.20 -17.95
CA VAL A 186 -1.55 -8.49 -19.31
C VAL A 186 -1.12 -7.23 -20.06
N VAL A 187 -1.77 -6.10 -19.78
CA VAL A 187 -1.53 -4.82 -20.51
C VAL A 187 -0.11 -4.28 -20.30
N ASP A 188 0.53 -4.58 -19.16
CA ASP A 188 1.85 -4.04 -18.84
C ASP A 188 3.00 -5.01 -19.17
N GLU A 189 2.72 -6.15 -19.77
CA GLU A 189 3.75 -7.12 -20.13
C GLU A 189 4.02 -7.06 -21.63
N ASP A 190 5.22 -6.64 -22.00
CA ASP A 190 5.66 -6.55 -23.39
C ASP A 190 6.01 -7.91 -23.97
N ASP A 191 6.41 -8.87 -23.12
CA ASP A 191 6.76 -10.23 -23.54
C ASP A 191 5.68 -11.25 -23.16
N PHE A 192 4.87 -11.64 -24.13
CA PHE A 192 3.80 -12.64 -23.94
C PHE A 192 4.31 -14.01 -23.47
N LEU A 193 5.59 -14.33 -23.68
CA LEU A 193 6.19 -15.60 -23.24
C LEU A 193 6.53 -15.58 -21.74
N SER A 194 6.66 -14.42 -21.14
CA SER A 194 6.97 -14.24 -19.72
C SER A 194 5.71 -14.21 -18.83
N ILE A 195 4.51 -14.13 -19.42
CA ILE A 195 3.25 -14.10 -18.68
C ILE A 195 3.04 -15.41 -17.93
N LYS A 196 3.13 -15.36 -16.59
CA LYS A 196 2.81 -16.50 -15.73
C LYS A 196 1.29 -16.78 -15.77
N PRO A 197 0.86 -18.03 -15.49
CA PRO A 197 -0.55 -18.37 -15.40
C PRO A 197 -1.31 -17.38 -14.52
N LEU A 198 -2.53 -17.01 -14.94
CA LEU A 198 -3.37 -16.04 -14.22
C LEU A 198 -3.67 -16.55 -12.80
N PRO A 199 -3.70 -15.67 -11.79
CA PRO A 199 -4.07 -16.03 -10.43
C PRO A 199 -5.48 -16.61 -10.39
N ASN A 200 -5.71 -17.62 -9.55
CA ASN A 200 -7.06 -18.09 -9.26
C ASN A 200 -7.77 -17.08 -8.34
N LEU A 201 -8.87 -16.53 -8.81
CA LEU A 201 -9.68 -15.54 -8.10
C LEU A 201 -10.99 -16.11 -7.53
N ASP A 202 -11.26 -17.42 -7.68
CA ASP A 202 -12.57 -18.01 -7.35
C ASP A 202 -12.92 -17.94 -5.86
N TYR A 203 -11.91 -17.90 -4.99
CA TYR A 203 -12.10 -17.75 -3.54
C TYR A 203 -11.94 -16.31 -3.04
N LYS A 204 -11.59 -15.38 -3.92
CA LYS A 204 -11.34 -13.99 -3.57
C LYS A 204 -12.42 -13.06 -4.08
N ILE A 205 -12.86 -13.28 -5.30
CA ILE A 205 -13.94 -12.53 -5.92
C ILE A 205 -15.10 -13.50 -6.12
N VAL A 206 -16.11 -13.38 -5.27
CA VAL A 206 -17.19 -14.38 -5.17
C VAL A 206 -18.56 -13.78 -5.39
N CYS A 207 -19.43 -14.58 -6.01
CA CYS A 207 -20.85 -14.25 -6.11
C CYS A 207 -21.54 -14.62 -4.79
N GLY A 208 -22.20 -13.65 -4.15
CA GLY A 208 -22.88 -13.87 -2.89
C GLY A 208 -23.50 -12.60 -2.32
N ASN A 209 -24.25 -12.76 -1.25
CA ASN A 209 -24.85 -11.64 -0.54
C ASN A 209 -24.02 -11.32 0.72
N SER A 210 -23.26 -10.23 0.66
CA SER A 210 -22.40 -9.75 1.75
C SER A 210 -23.15 -9.31 3.02
N LEU A 211 -24.48 -9.13 2.94
CA LEU A 211 -25.32 -8.71 4.07
C LEU A 211 -25.91 -9.89 4.85
N LEU A 212 -25.81 -11.09 4.31
CA LEU A 212 -26.30 -12.28 5.01
C LEU A 212 -25.22 -12.80 5.96
N GLY A 213 -25.49 -12.69 7.26
CA GLY A 213 -24.71 -13.37 8.28
C GLY A 213 -24.88 -14.89 8.20
N LEU A 214 -23.86 -15.64 8.61
CA LEU A 214 -23.99 -17.09 8.75
C LEU A 214 -25.07 -17.43 9.77
N PRO A 215 -25.93 -18.44 9.51
CA PRO A 215 -26.88 -18.92 10.51
C PRO A 215 -26.11 -19.43 11.73
N GLY A 216 -26.30 -18.76 12.91
CA GLY A 216 -25.65 -19.14 14.15
C GLY A 216 -24.55 -18.19 14.65
N GLY A 217 -24.26 -17.09 13.94
CA GLY A 217 -23.38 -16.02 14.47
C GLY A 217 -21.91 -16.40 14.63
N VAL A 218 -21.45 -17.44 13.94
CA VAL A 218 -20.02 -17.79 13.93
C VAL A 218 -19.31 -16.81 13.00
N LEU A 219 -18.61 -15.84 13.61
CA LEU A 219 -17.58 -15.08 12.92
C LEU A 219 -16.46 -16.07 12.60
N LEU A 220 -16.05 -16.13 11.35
CA LEU A 220 -14.82 -16.81 10.98
C LEU A 220 -13.66 -15.95 11.53
N ASP A 221 -12.96 -16.47 12.53
CA ASP A 221 -11.71 -15.91 13.07
C ASP A 221 -10.59 -15.97 12.02
#